data_01335d484e9ce2b1a11a38dd2045fb30
#
_entry.id   01335d484e9ce2b1a11a38dd2045fb30
#
_cell.length_a   1.000
_cell.length_b   1.000
_cell.length_c   1.000
_cell.angle_alpha   90.00
_cell.angle_beta   90.00
_cell.angle_gamma   90.00
#
_symmetry.space_group_name_H-M   'P 1'
#
loop_
_entity.id
_entity.type
_entity.pdbx_description
1 polymer ?
#
loop_
_entity_poly.entity_id
_entity_poly.type
_entity_poly.pdbx_seq_one_letter_code
_entity_poly.pdbx_strand_id
1 'polypeptide(L)'
;MSVLLITSLGNLYFDLYFKDCPLTTKNFLKLCKIKYYNNNLFYSVQKDFIAQSGSPENSDTSPKNKSIYGLLNPENPKLNFFKSEILPKYQNNQKGLIATANIGPDLNSSTFYITLTSNNLISLNNKHTIFGLLTKGFDVLDKINDSYVDETNRPYRNIRIIHTIIFNDPFDDLEGMEKLIPEKSPVYKPDLSDNKHLEDDFDIDKFFKENDTEDKIKEKLREQESKNKAVMLELMEDLPNSNVKPPKNVLFVCRLNPVTQAKDLENIFGQFGEIKDCKIVRDKKTKQSLKYGFIEFAKIEDCENAYLKMDGALIDDFRIKVDFSQSVKKVAIDQDEKG
;
A
#
# COMPACT_ATOMS: atom_id res chain seq x y z
N MET A 1 10.60 -8.31 -20.94
CA MET A 1 10.57 -9.43 -19.97
C MET A 1 9.90 -8.96 -18.72
N SER A 2 8.90 -9.70 -18.21
CA SER A 2 8.00 -9.13 -17.21
C SER A 2 7.89 -10.01 -15.96
N VAL A 3 7.82 -9.35 -14.81
CA VAL A 3 7.57 -9.96 -13.49
C VAL A 3 6.39 -9.26 -12.83
N LEU A 4 5.55 -10.02 -12.18
CA LEU A 4 4.46 -9.53 -11.35
C LEU A 4 4.84 -9.71 -9.87
N LEU A 5 4.82 -8.61 -9.12
CA LEU A 5 4.83 -8.62 -7.66
C LEU A 5 3.39 -8.45 -7.18
N ILE A 6 2.86 -9.46 -6.51
CA ILE A 6 1.57 -9.42 -5.84
C ILE A 6 1.82 -8.90 -4.43
N THR A 7 1.27 -7.74 -4.12
CA THR A 7 1.41 -7.11 -2.80
C THR A 7 0.10 -7.09 -2.05
N SER A 8 0.13 -6.82 -0.74
CA SER A 8 -1.08 -6.63 0.08
C SER A 8 -1.96 -5.44 -0.37
N LEU A 9 -1.43 -4.51 -1.17
CA LEU A 9 -2.16 -3.36 -1.72
C LEU A 9 -2.60 -3.56 -3.18
N GLY A 10 -2.11 -4.61 -3.85
CA GLY A 10 -2.42 -4.92 -5.25
C GLY A 10 -1.19 -5.35 -6.06
N ASN A 11 -1.34 -5.34 -7.36
CA ASN A 11 -0.41 -5.94 -8.32
C ASN A 11 0.51 -4.90 -8.96
N LEU A 12 1.82 -5.18 -8.97
CA LEU A 12 2.84 -4.36 -9.63
C LEU A 12 3.51 -5.17 -10.75
N TYR A 13 3.40 -4.70 -12.00
CA TYR A 13 3.98 -5.36 -13.17
C TYR A 13 5.22 -4.63 -13.63
N PHE A 14 6.37 -5.30 -13.64
CA PHE A 14 7.65 -4.74 -14.05
C PHE A 14 8.16 -5.37 -15.33
N ASP A 15 8.64 -4.52 -16.24
CA ASP A 15 9.48 -4.94 -17.35
C ASP A 15 10.94 -4.75 -16.99
N LEU A 16 11.73 -5.85 -17.12
CA LEU A 16 13.11 -5.90 -16.68
C LEU A 16 14.08 -5.73 -17.87
N TYR A 17 15.16 -5.00 -17.65
CA TYR A 17 16.19 -4.68 -18.66
C TYR A 17 17.27 -5.78 -18.75
N PHE A 18 16.85 -7.02 -19.00
CA PHE A 18 17.69 -8.21 -18.94
C PHE A 18 18.88 -8.22 -19.92
N LYS A 19 18.80 -7.46 -21.04
CA LYS A 19 19.91 -7.32 -21.98
C LYS A 19 20.98 -6.35 -21.49
N ASP A 20 20.55 -5.31 -20.77
CA ASP A 20 21.41 -4.24 -20.31
C ASP A 20 22.00 -4.52 -18.91
N CYS A 21 21.23 -5.20 -18.05
CA CYS A 21 21.62 -5.54 -16.67
C CYS A 21 21.42 -7.04 -16.41
N PRO A 22 22.16 -7.92 -17.11
CA PRO A 22 21.94 -9.37 -17.04
C PRO A 22 22.22 -9.97 -15.68
N LEU A 23 23.25 -9.53 -14.94
CA LEU A 23 23.58 -10.06 -13.61
C LEU A 23 22.48 -9.71 -12.59
N THR A 24 22.09 -8.43 -12.56
CA THR A 24 21.06 -7.93 -11.64
C THR A 24 19.71 -8.57 -11.92
N THR A 25 19.32 -8.62 -13.19
CA THR A 25 18.06 -9.23 -13.62
C THR A 25 18.04 -10.73 -13.31
N LYS A 26 19.14 -11.45 -13.60
CA LYS A 26 19.27 -12.88 -13.26
C LYS A 26 19.13 -13.10 -11.76
N ASN A 27 19.84 -12.32 -10.94
CA ASN A 27 19.75 -12.42 -9.49
C ASN A 27 18.31 -12.25 -9.01
N PHE A 28 17.66 -11.15 -9.47
CA PHE A 28 16.27 -10.85 -9.06
C PHE A 28 15.30 -11.97 -9.45
N LEU A 29 15.36 -12.46 -10.69
CA LEU A 29 14.49 -13.54 -11.17
C LEU A 29 14.69 -14.85 -10.43
N LYS A 30 15.94 -15.24 -10.21
CA LYS A 30 16.22 -16.49 -9.49
C LYS A 30 15.78 -16.39 -8.03
N LEU A 31 15.89 -15.23 -7.39
CA LEU A 31 15.30 -14.96 -6.07
C LEU A 31 13.76 -15.03 -6.09
N CYS A 32 13.10 -14.50 -7.12
CA CYS A 32 11.66 -14.68 -7.31
C CYS A 32 11.30 -16.17 -7.44
N LYS A 33 12.05 -16.93 -8.24
CA LYS A 33 11.81 -18.36 -8.49
C LYS A 33 11.90 -19.23 -7.24
N ILE A 34 12.86 -18.96 -6.37
CA ILE A 34 12.99 -19.65 -5.07
C ILE A 34 12.03 -19.07 -4.00
N LYS A 35 11.12 -18.18 -4.36
CA LYS A 35 10.14 -17.53 -3.47
C LYS A 35 10.77 -16.75 -2.32
N TYR A 36 11.99 -16.24 -2.52
CA TYR A 36 12.74 -15.48 -1.51
C TYR A 36 12.03 -14.19 -1.09
N TYR A 37 11.38 -13.53 -2.04
CA TYR A 37 10.66 -12.27 -1.78
C TYR A 37 9.27 -12.46 -1.16
N ASN A 38 8.77 -13.72 -1.11
CA ASN A 38 7.48 -13.96 -0.49
C ASN A 38 7.54 -13.62 1.00
N ASN A 39 6.54 -12.87 1.45
CA ASN A 39 6.39 -12.32 2.80
C ASN A 39 7.36 -11.19 3.19
N ASN A 40 8.23 -10.72 2.28
CA ASN A 40 9.07 -9.56 2.55
C ASN A 40 8.23 -8.28 2.61
N LEU A 41 8.57 -7.41 3.55
CA LEU A 41 7.92 -6.10 3.72
C LEU A 41 8.56 -5.03 2.85
N PHE A 42 7.77 -4.01 2.51
CA PHE A 42 8.31 -2.69 2.20
C PHE A 42 8.67 -2.03 3.53
N TYR A 43 9.91 -2.21 3.96
CA TYR A 43 10.40 -1.81 5.29
C TYR A 43 10.83 -0.33 5.38
N SER A 44 10.94 0.36 4.25
CA SER A 44 11.21 1.79 4.20
C SER A 44 10.48 2.42 3.02
N VAL A 45 9.53 3.31 3.32
CA VAL A 45 8.78 4.08 2.32
C VAL A 45 8.99 5.56 2.63
N GLN A 46 9.71 6.24 1.75
CA GLN A 46 9.94 7.68 1.85
C GLN A 46 9.08 8.38 0.81
N LYS A 47 8.12 9.15 1.28
CA LYS A 47 7.12 9.81 0.43
C LYS A 47 7.80 10.66 -0.65
N ASP A 48 7.30 10.54 -1.90
CA ASP A 48 7.81 11.23 -3.08
C ASP A 48 9.31 11.00 -3.35
N PHE A 49 9.82 9.85 -2.88
CA PHE A 49 11.20 9.46 -3.06
C PHE A 49 11.29 7.99 -3.50
N ILE A 50 11.42 7.05 -2.56
CA ILE A 50 11.57 5.62 -2.86
C ILE A 50 10.80 4.73 -1.87
N ALA A 51 10.46 3.52 -2.30
CA ALA A 51 10.01 2.43 -1.44
C ALA A 51 11.01 1.26 -1.53
N GLN A 52 11.54 0.81 -0.39
CA GLN A 52 12.54 -0.26 -0.31
C GLN A 52 11.94 -1.57 0.19
N SER A 53 12.41 -2.68 -0.41
CA SER A 53 12.03 -4.04 -0.05
C SER A 53 13.17 -5.03 -0.36
N GLY A 54 12.89 -6.34 -0.22
CA GLY A 54 13.81 -7.41 -0.59
C GLY A 54 14.73 -7.89 0.52
N SER A 55 14.47 -7.46 1.77
CA SER A 55 15.15 -7.95 2.95
C SER A 55 14.23 -8.85 3.78
N PRO A 56 14.61 -10.10 4.08
CA PRO A 56 13.82 -10.97 4.96
C PRO A 56 13.72 -10.47 6.41
N GLU A 57 14.65 -9.62 6.84
CA GLU A 57 14.71 -9.05 8.19
C GLU A 57 14.34 -7.56 8.21
N ASN A 58 13.78 -7.06 7.11
CA ASN A 58 13.31 -5.67 7.00
C ASN A 58 14.39 -4.62 7.33
N SER A 59 15.62 -4.87 6.89
CA SER A 59 16.78 -4.00 7.10
C SER A 59 17.75 -4.06 5.94
N ASP A 60 18.30 -2.91 5.54
CA ASP A 60 19.32 -2.83 4.48
C ASP A 60 20.61 -3.57 4.84
N THR A 61 20.96 -3.59 6.12
CA THR A 61 22.22 -4.13 6.63
C THR A 61 22.11 -5.56 7.15
N SER A 62 20.94 -6.21 6.95
CA SER A 62 20.75 -7.59 7.40
C SER A 62 21.75 -8.55 6.76
N PRO A 63 22.39 -9.45 7.53
CA PRO A 63 23.27 -10.49 7.01
C PRO A 63 22.53 -11.54 6.18
N LYS A 64 21.20 -11.55 6.23
CA LYS A 64 20.35 -12.40 5.39
C LYS A 64 20.11 -11.83 3.99
N ASN A 65 20.46 -10.57 3.74
CA ASN A 65 20.41 -9.97 2.43
C ASN A 65 21.50 -10.56 1.54
N LYS A 66 21.18 -11.58 0.78
CA LYS A 66 22.14 -12.33 -0.03
C LYS A 66 21.73 -12.34 -1.50
N SER A 67 22.73 -12.40 -2.37
CA SER A 67 22.49 -12.76 -3.77
C SER A 67 22.09 -14.23 -3.89
N ILE A 68 21.53 -14.62 -5.03
CA ILE A 68 21.27 -16.03 -5.35
C ILE A 68 22.54 -16.88 -5.27
N TYR A 69 23.69 -16.31 -5.66
CA TYR A 69 24.99 -16.99 -5.62
C TYR A 69 25.45 -17.25 -4.17
N GLY A 70 25.21 -16.30 -3.27
CA GLY A 70 25.51 -16.46 -1.84
C GLY A 70 24.60 -17.45 -1.14
N LEU A 71 23.34 -17.56 -1.59
CA LEU A 71 22.41 -18.58 -1.08
C LEU A 71 22.82 -19.99 -1.52
N LEU A 72 23.32 -20.14 -2.74
CA LEU A 72 23.81 -21.41 -3.27
C LEU A 72 25.16 -21.81 -2.68
N ASN A 73 25.98 -20.86 -2.24
CA ASN A 73 27.33 -21.08 -1.74
C ASN A 73 27.52 -20.45 -0.35
N PRO A 74 26.88 -20.95 0.70
CA PRO A 74 26.89 -20.32 2.03
C PRO A 74 28.31 -20.27 2.64
N GLU A 75 29.22 -21.17 2.21
CA GLU A 75 30.62 -21.23 2.63
C GLU A 75 31.47 -20.06 2.12
N ASN A 76 30.98 -19.33 1.07
CA ASN A 76 31.73 -18.24 0.47
C ASN A 76 31.02 -16.90 0.66
N PRO A 77 31.29 -16.11 1.71
CA PRO A 77 30.64 -14.85 1.98
C PRO A 77 30.81 -13.78 0.87
N LYS A 78 31.86 -13.90 0.05
CA LYS A 78 32.08 -12.96 -1.07
C LYS A 78 30.97 -13.04 -2.14
N LEU A 79 30.32 -14.18 -2.25
CA LEU A 79 29.21 -14.39 -3.19
C LEU A 79 27.88 -13.86 -2.68
N ASN A 80 27.80 -13.36 -1.44
CA ASN A 80 26.61 -12.70 -0.93
C ASN A 80 26.28 -11.44 -1.73
N PHE A 81 27.27 -10.86 -2.39
CA PHE A 81 27.15 -9.64 -3.20
C PHE A 81 27.58 -9.87 -4.63
N PHE A 82 27.12 -9.02 -5.54
CA PHE A 82 27.51 -9.01 -6.94
C PHE A 82 27.77 -7.59 -7.43
N LYS A 83 28.47 -7.48 -8.55
CA LYS A 83 28.90 -6.19 -9.14
C LYS A 83 27.72 -5.38 -9.66
N SER A 84 27.86 -4.07 -9.58
CA SER A 84 26.89 -3.11 -10.13
C SER A 84 26.98 -3.07 -11.66
N GLU A 85 25.84 -2.91 -12.32
CA GLU A 85 25.69 -2.72 -13.77
C GLU A 85 25.12 -1.33 -14.04
N ILE A 86 25.89 -0.30 -13.67
CA ILE A 86 25.44 1.09 -13.77
C ILE A 86 25.61 1.57 -15.21
N LEU A 87 24.50 1.96 -15.83
CA LEU A 87 24.48 2.50 -17.19
C LEU A 87 24.01 3.97 -17.16
N PRO A 88 24.82 4.92 -17.67
CA PRO A 88 24.47 6.35 -17.64
C PRO A 88 23.17 6.73 -18.36
N LYS A 89 22.72 5.88 -19.29
CA LYS A 89 21.44 6.05 -20.01
C LYS A 89 20.21 5.90 -19.11
N TYR A 90 20.34 5.20 -17.97
CA TYR A 90 19.28 5.03 -17.00
C TYR A 90 19.52 5.97 -15.81
N GLN A 91 18.57 6.86 -15.57
CA GLN A 91 18.59 7.81 -14.48
C GLN A 91 17.29 7.69 -13.66
N ASN A 92 17.35 8.02 -12.39
CA ASN A 92 16.18 8.00 -11.49
C ASN A 92 15.30 9.24 -11.73
N ASN A 93 14.70 9.36 -12.91
CA ASN A 93 13.89 10.49 -13.36
C ASN A 93 12.47 10.11 -13.76
N GLN A 94 12.06 8.89 -13.44
CA GLN A 94 10.72 8.37 -13.72
C GLN A 94 10.17 7.66 -12.49
N LYS A 95 8.86 7.76 -12.29
CA LYS A 95 8.14 6.97 -11.30
C LYS A 95 8.05 5.51 -11.73
N GLY A 96 8.25 4.60 -10.78
CA GLY A 96 8.14 3.16 -11.03
C GLY A 96 9.41 2.49 -11.53
N LEU A 97 10.57 3.17 -11.53
CA LEU A 97 11.84 2.50 -11.77
C LEU A 97 12.16 1.55 -10.64
N ILE A 98 12.60 0.34 -10.95
CA ILE A 98 13.12 -0.62 -9.97
C ILE A 98 14.65 -0.67 -10.08
N ALA A 99 15.32 -0.52 -8.95
CA ALA A 99 16.77 -0.49 -8.86
C ALA A 99 17.29 -1.23 -7.63
N THR A 100 18.55 -1.67 -7.66
CA THR A 100 19.18 -2.31 -6.49
C THR A 100 19.39 -1.31 -5.35
N ALA A 101 19.11 -1.71 -4.11
CA ALA A 101 19.46 -0.95 -2.91
C ALA A 101 20.78 -1.52 -2.35
N ASN A 102 21.91 -1.13 -2.99
CA ASN A 102 23.22 -1.57 -2.56
C ASN A 102 23.68 -0.82 -1.29
N ILE A 103 24.51 -1.48 -0.48
CA ILE A 103 25.11 -0.89 0.74
C ILE A 103 26.48 -0.26 0.49
N GLY A 104 26.92 -0.24 -0.76
CA GLY A 104 28.18 0.32 -1.21
C GLY A 104 28.49 -0.09 -2.65
N PRO A 105 29.56 0.43 -3.28
CA PRO A 105 29.95 0.05 -4.63
C PRO A 105 30.13 -1.46 -4.78
N ASP A 106 29.50 -2.03 -5.79
CA ASP A 106 29.55 -3.48 -6.07
C ASP A 106 29.06 -4.42 -4.95
N LEU A 107 28.29 -3.89 -4.01
CA LEU A 107 27.68 -4.64 -2.91
C LEU A 107 26.16 -4.78 -3.09
N ASN A 108 25.74 -5.25 -4.29
CA ASN A 108 24.35 -5.55 -4.57
C ASN A 108 23.99 -6.93 -4.00
N SER A 109 22.79 -7.04 -3.46
CA SER A 109 22.28 -8.27 -2.87
C SER A 109 20.84 -8.58 -3.29
N SER A 110 19.96 -8.94 -2.37
CA SER A 110 18.53 -9.13 -2.63
C SER A 110 17.71 -7.84 -2.57
N THR A 111 18.21 -6.80 -1.92
CA THR A 111 17.47 -5.57 -1.66
C THR A 111 17.30 -4.70 -2.91
N PHE A 112 16.13 -4.10 -3.02
CA PHE A 112 15.80 -3.21 -4.13
C PHE A 112 14.91 -2.07 -3.66
N TYR A 113 14.85 -1.01 -4.46
CA TYR A 113 13.88 0.06 -4.27
C TYR A 113 13.07 0.33 -5.55
N ILE A 114 11.90 0.96 -5.37
CA ILE A 114 11.05 1.45 -6.43
C ILE A 114 10.93 2.97 -6.28
N THR A 115 11.11 3.73 -7.35
CA THR A 115 10.95 5.19 -7.32
C THR A 115 9.47 5.56 -7.23
N LEU A 116 9.13 6.48 -6.33
CA LEU A 116 7.75 6.91 -6.06
C LEU A 116 7.40 8.24 -6.76
N THR A 117 8.38 8.90 -7.35
CA THR A 117 8.23 10.19 -8.01
C THR A 117 8.79 10.20 -9.43
N SER A 118 8.31 11.14 -10.24
CA SER A 118 8.88 11.45 -11.57
C SER A 118 9.93 12.56 -11.51
N ASN A 119 10.21 13.12 -10.35
CA ASN A 119 11.28 14.08 -10.18
C ASN A 119 12.64 13.39 -10.35
N ASN A 120 13.62 14.14 -10.87
CA ASN A 120 14.97 13.59 -11.03
C ASN A 120 15.65 13.45 -9.67
N LEU A 121 15.86 12.20 -9.25
CA LEU A 121 16.51 11.86 -7.99
C LEU A 121 18.03 11.82 -8.19
N ILE A 122 18.65 12.99 -8.37
CA ILE A 122 20.08 13.16 -8.69
C ILE A 122 20.97 12.44 -7.67
N SER A 123 20.58 12.40 -6.39
CA SER A 123 21.34 11.75 -5.32
C SER A 123 21.52 10.23 -5.52
N LEU A 124 20.64 9.58 -6.29
CA LEU A 124 20.65 8.15 -6.56
C LEU A 124 21.27 7.81 -7.92
N ASN A 125 21.46 8.80 -8.80
CA ASN A 125 22.00 8.56 -10.13
C ASN A 125 23.46 8.08 -10.07
N ASN A 126 23.79 7.12 -10.94
CA ASN A 126 25.10 6.49 -11.03
C ASN A 126 25.61 5.81 -9.72
N LYS A 127 24.71 5.47 -8.80
CA LYS A 127 25.05 4.74 -7.58
C LYS A 127 24.41 3.36 -7.52
N HIS A 128 23.26 3.22 -8.11
CA HIS A 128 22.43 2.01 -8.07
C HIS A 128 22.14 1.51 -9.47
N THR A 129 22.09 0.20 -9.64
CA THR A 129 21.72 -0.43 -10.92
C THR A 129 20.22 -0.35 -11.12
N ILE A 130 19.76 0.44 -12.10
CA ILE A 130 18.37 0.47 -12.53
C ILE A 130 18.17 -0.68 -13.51
N PHE A 131 17.33 -1.66 -13.15
CA PHE A 131 17.19 -2.89 -13.93
C PHE A 131 15.76 -3.15 -14.45
N GLY A 132 14.84 -2.21 -14.29
CA GLY A 132 13.49 -2.34 -14.83
C GLY A 132 12.60 -1.13 -14.57
N LEU A 133 11.37 -1.22 -15.10
CA LEU A 133 10.36 -0.18 -15.02
C LEU A 133 8.97 -0.80 -14.76
N LEU A 134 8.17 -0.18 -13.93
CA LEU A 134 6.76 -0.50 -13.72
C LEU A 134 5.96 -0.17 -14.99
N THR A 135 5.18 -1.14 -15.46
CA THR A 135 4.32 -0.98 -16.65
C THR A 135 2.84 -0.89 -16.31
N LYS A 136 2.43 -1.56 -15.22
CA LYS A 136 1.05 -1.52 -14.69
C LYS A 136 1.07 -1.58 -13.17
N GLY A 137 0.06 -0.95 -12.53
CA GLY A 137 -0.08 -0.90 -11.07
C GLY A 137 0.43 0.43 -10.48
N PHE A 138 0.40 1.52 -11.25
CA PHE A 138 0.76 2.85 -10.75
C PHE A 138 -0.16 3.32 -9.63
N ASP A 139 -1.44 2.91 -9.66
CA ASP A 139 -2.41 3.14 -8.59
C ASP A 139 -2.01 2.46 -7.27
N VAL A 140 -1.44 1.25 -7.36
CA VAL A 140 -0.89 0.53 -6.19
C VAL A 140 0.37 1.24 -5.68
N LEU A 141 1.22 1.70 -6.60
CA LEU A 141 2.42 2.46 -6.23
C LEU A 141 2.07 3.80 -5.57
N ASP A 142 0.96 4.45 -5.98
CA ASP A 142 0.44 5.64 -5.32
C ASP A 142 -0.04 5.33 -3.90
N LYS A 143 -0.74 4.21 -3.70
CA LYS A 143 -1.14 3.75 -2.35
C LYS A 143 0.07 3.48 -1.44
N ILE A 144 1.15 2.92 -1.99
CA ILE A 144 2.40 2.74 -1.25
C ILE A 144 3.00 4.10 -0.88
N ASN A 145 3.05 5.06 -1.82
CA ASN A 145 3.57 6.40 -1.60
C ASN A 145 2.80 7.19 -0.53
N ASP A 146 1.47 7.00 -0.49
CA ASP A 146 0.59 7.71 0.44
C ASP A 146 0.40 6.98 1.77
N SER A 147 1.13 5.87 1.99
CA SER A 147 1.08 5.15 3.26
C SER A 147 1.66 5.97 4.41
N TYR A 148 1.02 5.91 5.57
CA TYR A 148 1.56 6.51 6.79
C TYR A 148 2.74 5.69 7.30
N VAL A 149 3.83 6.37 7.64
CA VAL A 149 5.08 5.76 8.09
C VAL A 149 5.48 6.26 9.48
N ASP A 150 6.25 5.46 10.19
CA ASP A 150 6.85 5.81 11.46
C ASP A 150 8.14 6.67 11.27
N GLU A 151 8.82 6.99 12.38
CA GLU A 151 10.06 7.76 12.38
C GLU A 151 11.21 7.08 11.61
N THR A 152 11.12 5.76 11.39
CA THR A 152 12.10 4.97 10.63
C THR A 152 11.72 4.81 9.16
N ASN A 153 10.66 5.46 8.70
CA ASN A 153 10.02 5.34 7.40
C ASN A 153 9.39 3.97 7.13
N ARG A 154 9.11 3.17 8.15
CA ARG A 154 8.38 1.93 8.01
C ARG A 154 6.88 2.20 8.03
N PRO A 155 6.09 1.66 7.09
CA PRO A 155 4.64 1.82 7.10
C PRO A 155 4.02 1.28 8.39
N TYR A 156 3.14 2.07 9.06
CA TYR A 156 2.40 1.62 10.24
C TYR A 156 1.55 0.38 9.94
N ARG A 157 1.04 0.28 8.74
CA ARG A 157 0.45 -0.93 8.23
C ARG A 157 1.45 -1.64 7.35
N ASN A 158 1.78 -2.87 7.67
CA ASN A 158 2.72 -3.67 6.91
C ASN A 158 2.25 -3.82 5.46
N ILE A 159 3.11 -3.43 4.53
CA ILE A 159 2.91 -3.64 3.09
C ILE A 159 3.83 -4.79 2.69
N ARG A 160 3.24 -5.89 2.25
CA ARG A 160 3.93 -7.16 2.04
C ARG A 160 3.94 -7.58 0.59
N ILE A 161 5.04 -8.15 0.11
CA ILE A 161 5.08 -8.91 -1.13
C ILE A 161 4.55 -10.31 -0.80
N ILE A 162 3.36 -10.63 -1.30
CA ILE A 162 2.71 -11.91 -1.02
C ILE A 162 3.28 -13.00 -1.90
N HIS A 163 3.41 -12.70 -3.21
CA HIS A 163 3.90 -13.65 -4.19
C HIS A 163 4.56 -12.95 -5.37
N THR A 164 5.43 -13.67 -6.08
CA THR A 164 6.05 -13.20 -7.30
C THR A 164 5.80 -14.18 -8.44
N ILE A 165 5.40 -13.68 -9.62
CA ILE A 165 5.14 -14.48 -10.82
C ILE A 165 6.09 -14.01 -11.92
N ILE A 166 6.83 -14.93 -12.49
CA ILE A 166 7.73 -14.70 -13.62
C ILE A 166 7.02 -15.17 -14.89
N PHE A 167 6.77 -14.25 -15.83
CA PHE A 167 6.09 -14.61 -17.08
C PHE A 167 7.03 -15.28 -18.08
N ASN A 168 8.30 -14.87 -18.11
CA ASN A 168 9.33 -15.46 -18.95
C ASN A 168 10.70 -15.29 -18.30
N ASP A 169 11.45 -16.39 -18.18
CA ASP A 169 12.82 -16.43 -17.65
C ASP A 169 13.78 -16.78 -18.79
N PRO A 170 14.60 -15.83 -19.27
CA PRO A 170 15.56 -16.08 -20.34
C PRO A 170 16.87 -16.72 -19.86
N PHE A 171 17.03 -16.90 -18.54
CA PHE A 171 18.28 -17.41 -17.96
C PHE A 171 18.11 -18.85 -17.49
N ASP A 172 19.09 -19.68 -17.85
CA ASP A 172 19.18 -21.04 -17.30
C ASP A 172 19.27 -21.03 -15.78
N ASP A 173 18.72 -22.06 -15.17
CA ASP A 173 18.80 -22.24 -13.72
C ASP A 173 20.25 -22.52 -13.30
N LEU A 174 20.57 -22.04 -12.11
CA LEU A 174 21.88 -22.26 -11.51
C LEU A 174 21.95 -23.68 -10.93
N GLU A 175 23.10 -24.30 -11.01
CA GLU A 175 23.34 -25.62 -10.44
C GLU A 175 23.05 -25.62 -8.92
N GLY A 176 22.28 -26.59 -8.45
CA GLY A 176 21.87 -26.70 -7.05
C GLY A 176 20.68 -25.82 -6.65
N MET A 177 20.13 -24.99 -7.54
CA MET A 177 19.00 -24.12 -7.25
C MET A 177 17.72 -24.90 -6.93
N GLU A 178 17.56 -26.09 -7.48
CA GLU A 178 16.41 -26.99 -7.25
C GLU A 178 16.18 -27.26 -5.75
N LYS A 179 17.26 -27.32 -4.98
CA LYS A 179 17.21 -27.54 -3.53
C LYS A 179 16.67 -26.35 -2.74
N LEU A 180 16.73 -25.16 -3.33
CA LEU A 180 16.25 -23.91 -2.72
C LEU A 180 14.81 -23.59 -3.07
N ILE A 181 14.22 -24.26 -4.08
CA ILE A 181 12.82 -24.03 -4.48
C ILE A 181 11.91 -24.77 -3.51
N PRO A 182 11.11 -24.06 -2.69
CA PRO A 182 10.19 -24.72 -1.79
C PRO A 182 9.00 -25.31 -2.57
N GLU A 183 8.55 -26.51 -2.19
CA GLU A 183 7.37 -27.15 -2.80
C GLU A 183 6.10 -26.31 -2.66
N LYS A 184 5.96 -25.61 -1.53
CA LYS A 184 4.85 -24.69 -1.25
C LYS A 184 5.39 -23.30 -0.94
N SER A 185 4.57 -22.27 -1.21
CA SER A 185 4.90 -20.91 -0.78
C SER A 185 5.10 -20.87 0.74
N PRO A 186 6.13 -20.14 1.24
CA PRO A 186 6.32 -19.95 2.66
C PRO A 186 5.08 -19.39 3.32
N VAL A 187 4.59 -20.05 4.36
CA VAL A 187 3.45 -19.58 5.15
C VAL A 187 3.94 -18.42 6.01
N TYR A 188 3.23 -17.29 5.92
CA TYR A 188 3.49 -16.15 6.78
C TYR A 188 3.15 -16.49 8.23
N LYS A 189 4.05 -16.09 9.13
CA LYS A 189 3.82 -16.12 10.58
C LYS A 189 3.86 -14.69 11.08
N PRO A 190 2.75 -14.16 11.64
CA PRO A 190 2.75 -12.81 12.21
C PRO A 190 3.81 -12.68 13.31
N ASP A 191 4.51 -11.57 13.30
CA ASP A 191 5.40 -11.21 14.41
C ASP A 191 4.58 -10.59 15.53
N LEU A 192 4.13 -11.40 16.47
CA LEU A 192 3.34 -10.98 17.62
C LEU A 192 4.11 -10.08 18.60
N SER A 193 5.42 -9.91 18.41
CA SER A 193 6.23 -9.01 19.23
C SER A 193 6.23 -7.56 18.75
N ASP A 194 5.81 -7.33 17.51
CA ASP A 194 5.71 -5.99 16.91
C ASP A 194 4.36 -5.35 17.20
N ASN A 195 4.24 -4.69 18.35
CA ASN A 195 3.01 -4.01 18.77
C ASN A 195 2.82 -2.62 18.13
N LYS A 196 3.77 -2.16 17.29
CA LYS A 196 3.72 -0.82 16.68
C LYS A 196 3.14 -0.82 15.28
N HIS A 197 3.20 -1.96 14.58
CA HIS A 197 2.78 -2.07 13.20
C HIS A 197 1.61 -3.03 13.06
N LEU A 198 0.65 -2.63 12.24
CA LEU A 198 -0.52 -3.45 11.93
C LEU A 198 -0.15 -4.47 10.86
N GLU A 199 -0.54 -5.71 11.10
CA GLU A 199 -0.40 -6.73 10.07
C GLU A 199 -1.34 -6.50 8.89
N ASP A 200 -0.91 -6.97 7.73
CA ASP A 200 -1.78 -7.02 6.56
C ASP A 200 -2.78 -8.17 6.74
N ASP A 201 -4.07 -7.87 6.72
CA ASP A 201 -5.17 -8.86 6.78
C ASP A 201 -5.31 -9.66 5.48
N PHE A 202 -4.23 -9.81 4.71
CA PHE A 202 -4.28 -10.45 3.41
C PHE A 202 -4.23 -11.98 3.54
N ASP A 203 -5.39 -12.59 3.39
CA ASP A 203 -5.55 -14.04 3.35
C ASP A 203 -5.56 -14.51 1.88
N ILE A 204 -4.44 -15.13 1.45
CA ILE A 204 -4.25 -15.65 0.09
C ILE A 204 -5.34 -16.65 -0.28
N ASP A 205 -5.75 -17.52 0.64
CA ASP A 205 -6.75 -18.56 0.39
C ASP A 205 -8.15 -17.96 0.19
N LYS A 206 -8.43 -16.79 0.76
CA LYS A 206 -9.65 -16.03 0.50
C LYS A 206 -9.62 -15.28 -0.83
N PHE A 207 -8.44 -14.90 -1.30
CA PHE A 207 -8.28 -14.10 -2.52
C PHE A 207 -8.33 -14.94 -3.80
N PHE A 208 -7.78 -16.14 -3.75
CA PHE A 208 -7.66 -17.06 -4.89
C PHE A 208 -8.61 -18.25 -4.82
N LYS A 209 -9.81 -18.14 -4.24
CA LYS A 209 -10.85 -19.14 -4.47
C LYS A 209 -11.19 -19.13 -5.95
N GLU A 210 -10.91 -20.23 -6.61
CA GLU A 210 -10.94 -20.47 -8.06
C GLU A 210 -12.26 -20.09 -8.79
N ASN A 211 -13.28 -19.61 -8.09
CA ASN A 211 -14.61 -19.30 -8.62
C ASN A 211 -15.11 -17.89 -8.29
N ASP A 212 -14.28 -16.97 -7.78
CA ASP A 212 -14.74 -15.60 -7.54
C ASP A 212 -14.66 -14.76 -8.83
N THR A 213 -15.78 -14.20 -9.25
CA THR A 213 -15.83 -13.23 -10.35
C THR A 213 -15.08 -11.94 -9.97
N GLU A 214 -14.53 -11.23 -10.97
CA GLU A 214 -13.79 -9.97 -10.76
C GLU A 214 -14.55 -8.94 -9.90
N ASP A 215 -15.88 -8.91 -9.99
CA ASP A 215 -16.71 -7.98 -9.22
C ASP A 215 -16.75 -8.33 -7.72
N LYS A 216 -16.79 -9.62 -7.37
CA LYS A 216 -16.69 -10.06 -5.96
C LYS A 216 -15.31 -9.81 -5.36
N ILE A 217 -14.27 -9.90 -6.17
CA ILE A 217 -12.89 -9.57 -5.76
C ILE A 217 -12.79 -8.07 -5.48
N LYS A 218 -13.38 -7.21 -6.33
CA LYS A 218 -13.43 -5.75 -6.12
C LYS A 218 -14.22 -5.35 -4.86
N GLU A 219 -15.32 -6.05 -4.58
CA GLU A 219 -16.13 -5.80 -3.38
C GLU A 219 -15.39 -6.19 -2.10
N LYS A 220 -14.73 -7.36 -2.09
CA LYS A 220 -13.88 -7.80 -0.97
C LYS A 220 -12.70 -6.84 -0.73
N LEU A 221 -12.06 -6.33 -1.80
CA LEU A 221 -11.00 -5.33 -1.69
C LEU A 221 -11.51 -4.02 -1.06
N ARG A 222 -12.70 -3.53 -1.47
CA ARG A 222 -13.32 -2.35 -0.87
C ARG A 222 -13.63 -2.53 0.62
N GLU A 223 -14.15 -3.69 1.01
CA GLU A 223 -14.40 -3.99 2.43
C GLU A 223 -13.09 -4.04 3.24
N GLN A 224 -12.02 -4.58 2.66
CA GLN A 224 -10.71 -4.61 3.28
C GLN A 224 -10.10 -3.21 3.42
N GLU A 225 -10.16 -2.39 2.36
CA GLU A 225 -9.71 -0.99 2.41
C GLU A 225 -10.46 -0.18 3.49
N SER A 226 -11.75 -0.44 3.66
CA SER A 226 -12.56 0.20 4.70
C SER A 226 -12.11 -0.20 6.11
N LYS A 227 -11.88 -1.50 6.36
CA LYS A 227 -11.34 -1.99 7.63
C LYS A 227 -9.97 -1.41 7.93
N ASN A 228 -9.11 -1.34 6.91
CA ASN A 228 -7.75 -0.82 7.01
C ASN A 228 -7.73 0.66 7.40
N LYS A 229 -8.63 1.47 6.81
CA LYS A 229 -8.80 2.87 7.19
C LYS A 229 -9.30 3.01 8.64
N ALA A 230 -10.21 2.12 9.07
CA ALA A 230 -10.72 2.12 10.43
C ALA A 230 -9.61 1.80 11.45
N VAL A 231 -8.78 0.79 11.18
CA VAL A 231 -7.62 0.43 12.03
C VAL A 231 -6.59 1.57 12.07
N MET A 232 -6.33 2.23 10.94
CA MET A 232 -5.43 3.39 10.91
C MET A 232 -5.96 4.55 11.74
N LEU A 233 -7.28 4.83 11.69
CA LEU A 233 -7.92 5.87 12.49
C LEU A 233 -7.89 5.52 14.00
N GLU A 234 -7.99 4.24 14.35
CA GLU A 234 -7.81 3.77 15.73
C GLU A 234 -6.38 4.01 16.21
N LEU A 235 -5.37 3.66 15.40
CA LEU A 235 -3.96 3.86 15.71
C LEU A 235 -3.62 5.35 15.93
N MET A 236 -4.29 6.24 15.19
CA MET A 236 -4.15 7.69 15.32
C MET A 236 -4.99 8.28 16.48
N GLU A 237 -5.58 7.44 17.35
CA GLU A 237 -6.49 7.83 18.44
C GLU A 237 -7.80 8.51 17.98
N ASP A 238 -8.14 8.38 16.70
CA ASP A 238 -9.37 8.94 16.14
C ASP A 238 -10.60 8.04 16.34
N LEU A 239 -10.38 6.73 16.61
CA LEU A 239 -11.42 5.73 16.84
C LEU A 239 -11.14 4.90 18.09
N PRO A 240 -12.17 4.57 18.90
CA PRO A 240 -12.01 3.74 20.08
C PRO A 240 -11.84 2.24 19.79
N ASN A 241 -12.24 1.74 18.62
CA ASN A 241 -12.17 0.32 18.26
C ASN A 241 -12.27 0.09 16.75
N SER A 242 -11.37 -0.70 16.15
CA SER A 242 -11.32 -1.01 14.73
C SER A 242 -12.36 -2.03 14.25
N ASN A 243 -12.99 -2.77 15.16
CA ASN A 243 -13.94 -3.83 14.80
C ASN A 243 -15.37 -3.33 14.51
N VAL A 244 -15.65 -2.05 14.71
CA VAL A 244 -16.97 -1.47 14.45
C VAL A 244 -17.10 -1.12 12.97
N LYS A 245 -18.08 -1.70 12.29
CA LYS A 245 -18.34 -1.41 10.88
C LYS A 245 -18.91 0.02 10.73
N PRO A 246 -18.42 0.81 9.75
CA PRO A 246 -18.99 2.11 9.46
C PRO A 246 -20.48 2.01 9.12
N PRO A 247 -21.31 2.95 9.59
CA PRO A 247 -22.73 2.96 9.26
C PRO A 247 -22.93 3.29 7.78
N LYS A 248 -23.72 2.49 7.07
CA LYS A 248 -24.01 2.67 5.62
C LYS A 248 -24.97 3.83 5.33
N ASN A 249 -25.60 4.39 6.35
CA ASN A 249 -26.58 5.46 6.25
C ASN A 249 -26.04 6.85 6.64
N VAL A 250 -24.70 6.99 6.71
CA VAL A 250 -24.06 8.27 7.06
C VAL A 250 -23.16 8.74 5.92
N LEU A 251 -23.40 9.97 5.45
CA LEU A 251 -22.54 10.65 4.50
C LEU A 251 -21.49 11.51 5.22
N PHE A 252 -20.30 11.52 4.66
CA PHE A 252 -19.25 12.47 4.94
C PHE A 252 -19.25 13.54 3.85
N VAL A 253 -19.39 14.80 4.24
CA VAL A 253 -19.41 15.93 3.32
C VAL A 253 -18.25 16.85 3.63
N CYS A 254 -17.41 17.15 2.68
CA CYS A 254 -16.25 18.04 2.85
C CYS A 254 -16.17 19.12 1.77
N ARG A 255 -15.20 20.02 1.92
CA ARG A 255 -15.05 21.25 1.14
C ARG A 255 -16.23 22.22 1.33
N LEU A 256 -16.82 22.25 2.52
CA LEU A 256 -17.87 23.20 2.85
C LEU A 256 -17.32 24.62 2.95
N ASN A 257 -18.17 25.60 2.65
CA ASN A 257 -17.85 26.98 2.94
C ASN A 257 -17.81 27.18 4.48
N PRO A 258 -16.87 27.98 5.02
CA PRO A 258 -16.81 28.26 6.46
C PRO A 258 -18.09 28.82 7.07
N VAL A 259 -18.95 29.50 6.25
CA VAL A 259 -20.22 30.07 6.70
C VAL A 259 -21.38 29.08 6.71
N THR A 260 -21.28 27.95 5.98
CA THR A 260 -22.31 26.92 5.91
C THR A 260 -22.59 26.34 7.29
N GLN A 261 -23.87 26.26 7.67
CA GLN A 261 -24.33 25.73 8.94
C GLN A 261 -24.95 24.34 8.76
N ALA A 262 -25.04 23.56 9.86
CA ALA A 262 -25.66 22.24 9.84
C ALA A 262 -27.12 22.28 9.34
N LYS A 263 -27.85 23.31 9.70
CA LYS A 263 -29.25 23.52 9.29
C LYS A 263 -29.39 23.74 7.77
N ASP A 264 -28.39 24.36 7.13
CA ASP A 264 -28.38 24.55 5.66
C ASP A 264 -28.20 23.20 4.97
N LEU A 265 -27.30 22.35 5.50
CA LEU A 265 -27.13 20.99 5.02
C LEU A 265 -28.37 20.11 5.25
N GLU A 266 -29.02 20.21 6.41
CA GLU A 266 -30.29 19.53 6.69
C GLU A 266 -31.37 19.90 5.67
N ASN A 267 -31.53 21.18 5.34
CA ASN A 267 -32.51 21.64 4.36
C ASN A 267 -32.18 21.12 2.95
N ILE A 268 -30.91 21.15 2.55
CA ILE A 268 -30.49 20.74 1.21
C ILE A 268 -30.57 19.22 1.06
N PHE A 269 -30.08 18.47 2.03
CA PHE A 269 -30.05 17.00 1.97
C PHE A 269 -31.38 16.36 2.38
N GLY A 270 -32.24 17.07 3.13
CA GLY A 270 -33.56 16.60 3.51
C GLY A 270 -34.51 16.34 2.34
N GLN A 271 -34.23 16.88 1.14
CA GLN A 271 -35.00 16.56 -0.08
C GLN A 271 -34.83 15.08 -0.53
N PHE A 272 -33.80 14.37 -0.04
CA PHE A 272 -33.56 12.97 -0.40
C PHE A 272 -34.15 11.99 0.59
N GLY A 273 -34.48 12.41 1.82
CA GLY A 273 -35.07 11.59 2.85
C GLY A 273 -34.95 12.20 4.24
N GLU A 274 -35.48 11.48 5.23
CA GLU A 274 -35.44 11.90 6.63
C GLU A 274 -34.01 11.85 7.18
N ILE A 275 -33.54 12.96 7.74
CA ILE A 275 -32.22 13.09 8.38
C ILE A 275 -32.38 12.89 9.87
N LYS A 276 -31.62 11.96 10.47
CA LYS A 276 -31.57 11.70 11.91
C LYS A 276 -30.65 12.65 12.64
N ASP A 277 -29.50 12.94 12.02
CA ASP A 277 -28.49 13.82 12.61
C ASP A 277 -27.68 14.50 11.52
N CYS A 278 -27.32 15.76 11.72
CA CYS A 278 -26.47 16.52 10.82
C CYS A 278 -25.52 17.39 11.64
N LYS A 279 -24.22 17.19 11.44
CA LYS A 279 -23.18 17.89 12.20
C LYS A 279 -22.05 18.38 11.31
N ILE A 280 -21.69 19.67 11.50
CA ILE A 280 -20.45 20.22 10.95
C ILE A 280 -19.40 20.22 12.06
N VAL A 281 -18.23 19.65 11.75
CA VAL A 281 -17.13 19.57 12.72
C VAL A 281 -16.49 20.95 12.86
N ARG A 282 -16.28 21.35 14.11
CA ARG A 282 -15.68 22.65 14.48
C ARG A 282 -14.46 22.41 15.35
N ASP A 283 -13.47 23.24 15.20
CA ASP A 283 -12.29 23.23 16.07
C ASP A 283 -12.69 23.48 17.52
N LYS A 284 -12.17 22.67 18.45
CA LYS A 284 -12.52 22.73 19.88
C LYS A 284 -12.12 24.05 20.55
N LYS A 285 -11.00 24.66 20.10
CA LYS A 285 -10.46 25.90 20.70
C LYS A 285 -11.01 27.14 20.03
N THR A 286 -10.96 27.19 18.71
CA THR A 286 -11.34 28.39 17.92
C THR A 286 -12.81 28.45 17.56
N LYS A 287 -13.56 27.33 17.70
CA LYS A 287 -14.96 27.16 17.28
C LYS A 287 -15.21 27.37 15.77
N GLN A 288 -14.17 27.55 14.99
CA GLN A 288 -14.27 27.70 13.54
C GLN A 288 -14.61 26.37 12.85
N SER A 289 -15.36 26.45 11.74
CA SER A 289 -15.68 25.27 10.92
C SER A 289 -14.43 24.66 10.32
N LEU A 290 -14.27 23.33 10.45
CA LEU A 290 -13.22 22.57 9.78
C LEU A 290 -13.59 22.20 8.33
N LYS A 291 -14.69 22.78 7.81
CA LYS A 291 -15.17 22.65 6.42
C LYS A 291 -15.59 21.23 6.03
N TYR A 292 -15.96 20.42 7.00
CA TYR A 292 -16.53 19.09 6.77
C TYR A 292 -17.58 18.76 7.83
N GLY A 293 -18.47 17.81 7.49
CA GLY A 293 -19.54 17.37 8.36
C GLY A 293 -20.01 15.96 8.05
N PHE A 294 -20.96 15.50 8.85
CA PHE A 294 -21.60 14.20 8.74
C PHE A 294 -23.11 14.37 8.71
N ILE A 295 -23.77 13.59 7.85
CA ILE A 295 -25.24 13.58 7.69
C ILE A 295 -25.70 12.13 7.81
N GLU A 296 -26.52 11.85 8.83
CA GLU A 296 -27.10 10.54 9.06
C GLU A 296 -28.54 10.50 8.55
N PHE A 297 -28.82 9.60 7.61
CA PHE A 297 -30.17 9.35 7.10
C PHE A 297 -30.88 8.27 7.88
N ALA A 298 -32.23 8.32 7.88
CA ALA A 298 -33.04 7.26 8.49
C ALA A 298 -32.93 5.94 7.68
N LYS A 299 -32.82 6.05 6.36
CA LYS A 299 -32.74 4.90 5.43
C LYS A 299 -31.46 4.93 4.61
N ILE A 300 -30.93 3.74 4.29
CA ILE A 300 -29.73 3.57 3.46
C ILE A 300 -30.00 4.03 2.01
N GLU A 301 -31.16 3.74 1.47
CA GLU A 301 -31.56 4.10 0.10
C GLU A 301 -31.54 5.61 -0.12
N ASP A 302 -32.01 6.39 0.87
CA ASP A 302 -32.02 7.86 0.81
C ASP A 302 -30.58 8.41 0.86
N CYS A 303 -29.72 7.76 1.63
CA CYS A 303 -28.31 8.08 1.73
C CYS A 303 -27.56 7.84 0.40
N GLU A 304 -27.82 6.71 -0.27
CA GLU A 304 -27.25 6.38 -1.58
C GLU A 304 -27.72 7.37 -2.66
N ASN A 305 -29.00 7.73 -2.67
CA ASN A 305 -29.55 8.72 -3.59
C ASN A 305 -28.95 10.11 -3.38
N ALA A 306 -28.74 10.52 -2.13
CA ALA A 306 -28.11 11.78 -1.80
C ALA A 306 -26.64 11.80 -2.26
N TYR A 307 -25.90 10.70 -2.05
CA TYR A 307 -24.53 10.56 -2.52
C TYR A 307 -24.41 10.77 -4.04
N LEU A 308 -25.21 10.05 -4.82
CA LEU A 308 -25.16 10.08 -6.27
C LEU A 308 -25.48 11.48 -6.87
N LYS A 309 -26.33 12.26 -6.20
CA LYS A 309 -26.80 13.55 -6.73
C LYS A 309 -26.04 14.76 -6.18
N MET A 310 -25.44 14.62 -5.00
CA MET A 310 -24.83 15.75 -4.30
C MET A 310 -23.31 15.77 -4.38
N ASP A 311 -22.65 14.71 -4.85
CA ASP A 311 -21.20 14.75 -5.07
C ASP A 311 -20.85 15.75 -6.18
N GLY A 312 -20.00 16.74 -5.84
CA GLY A 312 -19.64 17.85 -6.74
C GLY A 312 -20.68 18.97 -6.85
N ALA A 313 -21.79 18.92 -6.11
CA ALA A 313 -22.80 20.00 -6.08
C ALA A 313 -22.20 21.31 -5.53
N LEU A 314 -22.80 22.45 -5.95
CA LEU A 314 -22.40 23.78 -5.49
C LEU A 314 -23.28 24.19 -4.30
N ILE A 315 -22.65 24.41 -3.13
CA ILE A 315 -23.29 24.93 -1.92
C ILE A 315 -22.48 26.14 -1.43
N ASP A 316 -23.13 27.28 -1.26
CA ASP A 316 -22.50 28.55 -0.81
C ASP A 316 -21.20 28.84 -1.59
N ASP A 317 -21.28 28.80 -2.93
CA ASP A 317 -20.18 29.04 -3.87
C ASP A 317 -19.02 28.02 -3.83
N PHE A 318 -19.12 26.96 -3.03
CA PHE A 318 -18.13 25.89 -2.96
C PHE A 318 -18.67 24.58 -3.54
N ARG A 319 -17.83 23.90 -4.34
CA ARG A 319 -18.13 22.55 -4.81
C ARG A 319 -17.80 21.56 -3.70
N ILE A 320 -18.86 20.98 -3.13
CA ILE A 320 -18.72 19.98 -2.07
C ILE A 320 -18.24 18.64 -2.65
N LYS A 321 -17.59 17.85 -1.80
CA LYS A 321 -17.31 16.45 -2.04
C LYS A 321 -18.10 15.63 -1.03
N VAL A 322 -18.87 14.67 -1.53
CA VAL A 322 -19.68 13.76 -0.70
C VAL A 322 -19.09 12.35 -0.80
N ASP A 323 -19.00 11.65 0.30
CA ASP A 323 -18.57 10.24 0.36
C ASP A 323 -19.34 9.53 1.50
N PHE A 324 -19.32 8.20 1.52
CA PHE A 324 -19.83 7.45 2.67
C PHE A 324 -18.91 7.61 3.87
N SER A 325 -19.51 7.83 5.04
CA SER A 325 -18.73 8.01 6.27
C SER A 325 -17.95 6.74 6.62
N GLN A 326 -16.66 6.90 6.87
CA GLN A 326 -15.80 5.87 7.43
C GLN A 326 -15.72 5.97 8.97
N SER A 327 -16.38 6.98 9.59
CA SER A 327 -16.34 7.21 11.02
C SER A 327 -17.37 6.36 11.76
N VAL A 328 -16.91 5.66 12.79
CA VAL A 328 -17.73 4.80 13.68
C VAL A 328 -17.88 5.37 15.09
N LYS A 329 -17.39 6.58 15.35
CA LYS A 329 -17.41 7.22 16.69
C LYS A 329 -18.78 7.19 17.38
N LYS A 330 -19.85 7.37 16.62
CA LYS A 330 -21.20 7.41 17.17
C LYS A 330 -21.75 6.04 17.55
N VAL A 331 -21.36 5.00 16.79
CA VAL A 331 -21.79 3.62 17.01
C VAL A 331 -21.17 3.04 18.29
N ALA A 332 -19.94 3.44 18.64
CA ALA A 332 -19.26 3.00 19.85
C ALA A 332 -19.92 3.58 21.12
N ILE A 333 -20.34 4.85 21.09
CA ILE A 333 -20.98 5.52 22.23
C ILE A 333 -22.35 4.88 22.56
N ASP A 334 -23.13 4.51 21.55
CA ASP A 334 -24.45 3.87 21.75
C ASP A 334 -24.35 2.42 22.28
N GLN A 335 -23.19 1.76 22.17
CA GLN A 335 -22.96 0.43 22.75
C GLN A 335 -22.52 0.50 24.23
N ASP A 336 -21.77 1.53 24.62
CA ASP A 336 -21.33 1.73 26.00
C ASP A 336 -22.47 2.25 26.90
N GLU A 337 -23.51 2.89 26.34
CA GLU A 337 -24.72 3.30 27.11
C GLU A 337 -25.76 2.18 27.30
N LYS A 338 -25.57 1.01 26.62
CA LYS A 338 -26.48 -0.16 26.71
C LYS A 338 -25.88 -1.36 27.45
N GLY A 339 -24.67 -1.23 28.03
CA GLY A 339 -23.94 -2.27 28.75
C GLY A 339 -24.16 -2.22 30.28
#